data_f4d400f862101e53187a8bf78b6e2825
#
_entry.id   f4d400f862101e53187a8bf78b6e2825
#
_cell.length_a   1.000
_cell.length_b   1.000
_cell.length_c   1.000
_cell.angle_alpha   90.00
_cell.angle_beta   90.00
_cell.angle_gamma   90.00
#
_symmetry.space_group_name_H-M   'P 1'
#
loop_
_entity.id
_entity.type
_entity.pdbx_description
1 polymer ?
#
loop_
_entity_poly.entity_id
_entity_poly.type
_entity_poly.pdbx_seq_one_letter_code
_entity_poly.pdbx_strand_id
1 'polypeptide(L)'
;MNLIFFDMEGPLSIHDNTRALMKLIPNGGAIFEVVRRYDRQRTYEEEDSYDPGDDLAILAPFIIHHNMTSAIIAKLADEATIVNGAKELIKSLAGWQVFCISTAYEQYAARITQRVGIPRQNLDCTLFPLEHIKSLATKDDYSRIEAFEREVLDMKSADDRQIKLRFEGFFRKELAQTAFGKAVREIKPMGGRKKAAALRNVARLRGVFPEQCVVIGDSITDSRMLETVHLPGGLAVAYNGNEHALAYATMGLASTDISNLKPALDAWTQGGREAVKRFVESQQGNDKFQWLADADGLEEPLKIHLSIRQQVRRAVGLV
;
A
#
# COMPACT_ATOMS: atom_id res chain seq x y z
N MET A 1 5.99 20.07 16.45
CA MET A 1 4.99 19.81 15.37
C MET A 1 4.91 18.31 15.20
N ASN A 2 3.73 17.71 15.27
CA ASN A 2 3.57 16.27 15.17
C ASN A 2 3.19 15.90 13.73
N LEU A 3 3.98 15.06 13.07
CA LEU A 3 3.72 14.51 11.76
C LEU A 3 3.31 13.04 11.88
N ILE A 4 2.23 12.66 11.21
CA ILE A 4 1.78 11.27 11.14
C ILE A 4 1.46 10.88 9.70
N PHE A 5 1.96 9.71 9.30
CA PHE A 5 1.81 9.18 7.94
C PHE A 5 1.06 7.85 7.99
N PHE A 6 0.03 7.75 7.19
CA PHE A 6 -0.75 6.52 7.05
C PHE A 6 -0.50 5.90 5.68
N ASP A 7 -0.29 4.58 5.63
CA ASP A 7 -0.70 3.86 4.44
C ASP A 7 -2.23 3.87 4.33
N MET A 8 -2.74 3.60 3.15
CA MET A 8 -4.18 3.61 2.89
C MET A 8 -4.80 2.23 3.08
N GLU A 9 -4.28 1.22 2.39
CA GLU A 9 -4.80 -0.13 2.43
C GLU A 9 -4.37 -0.81 3.73
N GLY A 10 -5.33 -1.34 4.48
CA GLY A 10 -5.11 -1.81 5.83
C GLY A 10 -5.47 -0.75 6.87
N PRO A 11 -4.76 0.37 7.02
CA PRO A 11 -5.06 1.39 8.03
C PRO A 11 -6.31 2.24 7.78
N LEU A 12 -6.63 2.59 6.55
CA LEU A 12 -7.74 3.50 6.23
C LEU A 12 -8.87 2.82 5.44
N SER A 13 -8.52 1.86 4.56
CA SER A 13 -9.45 1.09 3.74
C SER A 13 -9.14 -0.40 3.84
N ILE A 14 -10.17 -1.24 3.99
CA ILE A 14 -10.00 -2.69 4.13
C ILE A 14 -9.70 -3.36 2.77
N HIS A 15 -10.13 -2.75 1.68
CA HIS A 15 -10.07 -3.33 0.34
C HIS A 15 -8.68 -3.21 -0.29
N ASP A 16 -8.20 -4.30 -0.89
CA ASP A 16 -7.17 -4.29 -1.92
C ASP A 16 -7.79 -3.69 -3.19
N ASN A 17 -7.47 -2.42 -3.46
CA ASN A 17 -8.08 -1.65 -4.55
C ASN A 17 -7.76 -2.26 -5.92
N THR A 18 -6.54 -2.74 -6.11
CA THR A 18 -6.08 -3.29 -7.38
C THR A 18 -6.80 -4.60 -7.70
N ARG A 19 -6.94 -5.48 -6.70
CA ARG A 19 -7.74 -6.70 -6.84
C ARG A 19 -9.20 -6.38 -7.15
N ALA A 20 -9.78 -5.39 -6.48
CA ALA A 20 -11.17 -4.97 -6.72
C ALA A 20 -11.34 -4.43 -8.14
N LEU A 21 -10.41 -3.60 -8.62
CA LEU A 21 -10.40 -3.06 -9.97
C LEU A 21 -10.28 -4.18 -11.03
N MET A 22 -9.34 -5.10 -10.83
CA MET A 22 -9.14 -6.22 -11.74
C MET A 22 -10.35 -7.16 -11.81
N LYS A 23 -11.13 -7.31 -10.75
CA LYS A 23 -12.38 -8.10 -10.78
C LYS A 23 -13.46 -7.50 -11.71
N LEU A 24 -13.35 -6.24 -12.09
CA LEU A 24 -14.31 -5.59 -13.02
C LEU A 24 -14.03 -5.91 -14.48
N ILE A 25 -12.90 -6.48 -14.82
CA ILE A 25 -12.54 -6.84 -16.20
C ILE A 25 -12.64 -8.35 -16.41
N PRO A 26 -12.93 -8.81 -17.65
CA PRO A 26 -13.00 -10.23 -17.95
C PRO A 26 -11.69 -10.94 -17.57
N ASN A 27 -11.80 -12.08 -16.89
CA ASN A 27 -10.65 -12.85 -16.40
C ASN A 27 -9.66 -12.09 -15.51
N GLY A 28 -9.96 -10.85 -15.13
CA GLY A 28 -9.04 -9.97 -14.42
C GLY A 28 -8.51 -10.51 -13.10
N GLY A 29 -9.32 -11.30 -12.38
CA GLY A 29 -8.84 -11.99 -11.19
C GLY A 29 -7.71 -13.00 -11.50
N ALA A 30 -7.80 -13.71 -12.62
CA ALA A 30 -6.78 -14.67 -13.03
C ALA A 30 -5.50 -13.97 -13.51
N ILE A 31 -5.64 -12.88 -14.27
CA ILE A 31 -4.53 -12.01 -14.69
C ILE A 31 -3.82 -11.47 -13.45
N PHE A 32 -4.58 -10.95 -12.49
CA PHE A 32 -4.05 -10.41 -11.24
C PHE A 32 -3.20 -11.43 -10.47
N GLU A 33 -3.65 -12.68 -10.36
CA GLU A 33 -2.87 -13.72 -9.66
C GLU A 33 -1.52 -14.01 -10.35
N VAL A 34 -1.47 -14.03 -11.68
CA VAL A 34 -0.21 -14.24 -12.42
C VAL A 34 0.72 -13.02 -12.26
N VAL A 35 0.17 -11.80 -12.36
CA VAL A 35 0.94 -10.57 -12.13
C VAL A 35 1.48 -10.51 -10.70
N ARG A 36 0.70 -10.92 -9.69
CA ARG A 36 1.17 -11.00 -8.29
C ARG A 36 2.30 -12.01 -8.09
N ARG A 37 2.32 -13.11 -8.85
CA ARG A 37 3.45 -14.05 -8.84
C ARG A 37 4.72 -13.40 -9.42
N TYR A 38 4.58 -12.67 -10.53
CA TYR A 38 5.67 -11.88 -11.11
C TYR A 38 6.20 -10.82 -10.13
N ASP A 39 5.31 -10.02 -9.53
CA ASP A 39 5.65 -9.00 -8.54
C ASP A 39 6.41 -9.59 -7.34
N ARG A 40 5.91 -10.70 -6.80
CA ARG A 40 6.55 -11.38 -5.68
C ARG A 40 7.96 -11.82 -6.03
N GLN A 41 8.15 -12.47 -7.19
CA GLN A 41 9.46 -12.90 -7.64
C GLN A 41 10.43 -11.72 -7.77
N ARG A 42 9.98 -10.64 -8.42
CA ARG A 42 10.79 -9.42 -8.61
C ARG A 42 11.17 -8.76 -7.30
N THR A 43 10.24 -8.71 -6.36
CA THR A 43 10.45 -8.15 -5.02
C THR A 43 11.51 -8.92 -4.24
N TYR A 44 11.48 -10.26 -4.29
CA TYR A 44 12.46 -11.09 -3.56
C TYR A 44 13.83 -11.22 -4.25
N GLU A 45 13.93 -10.89 -5.52
CA GLU A 45 15.25 -10.81 -6.20
C GLU A 45 16.06 -9.57 -5.80
N GLU A 46 15.48 -8.67 -4.99
CA GLU A 46 16.11 -7.43 -4.48
C GLU A 46 16.79 -6.60 -5.59
N GLU A 47 16.26 -6.63 -6.81
CA GLU A 47 16.78 -5.80 -7.87
C GLU A 47 16.55 -4.32 -7.57
N ASP A 48 17.60 -3.50 -7.62
CA ASP A 48 17.56 -2.05 -7.34
C ASP A 48 16.54 -1.26 -8.18
N SER A 49 16.06 -1.84 -9.25
CA SER A 49 15.11 -1.20 -10.18
C SER A 49 13.64 -1.53 -9.90
N TYR A 50 13.32 -2.38 -8.91
CA TYR A 50 11.96 -2.83 -8.62
C TYR A 50 11.59 -2.62 -7.15
N ASP A 51 10.44 -2.05 -6.90
CA ASP A 51 9.87 -1.90 -5.55
C ASP A 51 8.58 -2.71 -5.42
N PRO A 52 8.25 -3.23 -4.23
CA PRO A 52 6.95 -3.82 -3.97
C PRO A 52 5.83 -2.87 -4.36
N GLY A 53 4.86 -3.34 -5.18
CA GLY A 53 3.77 -2.54 -5.71
C GLY A 53 4.01 -1.97 -7.11
N ASP A 54 5.18 -2.22 -7.73
CA ASP A 54 5.45 -1.83 -9.13
C ASP A 54 4.57 -2.61 -10.12
N ASP A 55 3.87 -3.66 -9.67
CA ASP A 55 2.85 -4.39 -10.42
C ASP A 55 1.68 -3.49 -10.90
N LEU A 56 1.42 -2.36 -10.26
CA LEU A 56 0.42 -1.40 -10.74
C LEU A 56 0.75 -0.88 -12.16
N ALA A 57 2.01 -0.62 -12.46
CA ALA A 57 2.42 -0.25 -13.81
C ALA A 57 2.23 -1.40 -14.81
N ILE A 58 2.41 -2.65 -14.36
CA ILE A 58 2.20 -3.87 -15.15
C ILE A 58 0.71 -4.09 -15.46
N LEU A 59 -0.17 -3.76 -14.53
CA LEU A 59 -1.63 -3.91 -14.68
C LEU A 59 -2.27 -2.82 -15.53
N ALA A 60 -1.64 -1.65 -15.66
CA ALA A 60 -2.21 -0.51 -16.38
C ALA A 60 -2.64 -0.81 -17.84
N PRO A 61 -1.88 -1.56 -18.68
CA PRO A 61 -2.32 -1.89 -20.03
C PRO A 61 -3.61 -2.70 -20.06
N PHE A 62 -3.80 -3.67 -19.16
CA PHE A 62 -5.03 -4.46 -19.08
C PHE A 62 -6.23 -3.59 -18.68
N ILE A 63 -6.03 -2.72 -17.69
CA ILE A 63 -7.04 -1.75 -17.23
C ILE A 63 -7.50 -0.85 -18.39
N ILE A 64 -6.55 -0.35 -19.20
CA ILE A 64 -6.82 0.53 -20.35
C ILE A 64 -7.49 -0.27 -21.48
N HIS A 65 -7.01 -1.47 -21.78
CA HIS A 65 -7.57 -2.35 -22.82
C HIS A 65 -9.05 -2.63 -22.58
N HIS A 66 -9.45 -2.87 -21.35
CA HIS A 66 -10.83 -3.12 -20.96
C HIS A 66 -11.64 -1.84 -20.70
N ASN A 67 -11.20 -0.71 -21.22
CA ASN A 67 -11.93 0.56 -21.18
C ASN A 67 -12.29 1.06 -19.78
N MET A 68 -11.53 0.70 -18.76
CA MET A 68 -11.68 1.33 -17.45
C MET A 68 -11.44 2.83 -17.56
N THR A 69 -12.11 3.59 -16.71
CA THR A 69 -12.05 5.06 -16.68
C THR A 69 -11.72 5.54 -15.28
N SER A 70 -11.19 6.76 -15.17
CA SER A 70 -10.97 7.40 -13.88
C SER A 70 -12.25 7.45 -13.02
N ALA A 71 -13.42 7.59 -13.63
CA ALA A 71 -14.71 7.58 -12.95
C ALA A 71 -15.04 6.21 -12.34
N ILE A 72 -14.75 5.11 -13.04
CA ILE A 72 -14.95 3.74 -12.53
C ILE A 72 -14.03 3.48 -11.34
N ILE A 73 -12.74 3.88 -11.43
CA ILE A 73 -11.78 3.72 -10.34
C ILE A 73 -12.21 4.54 -9.10
N ALA A 74 -12.69 5.78 -9.30
CA ALA A 74 -13.20 6.62 -8.23
C ALA A 74 -14.46 6.02 -7.58
N LYS A 75 -15.36 5.45 -8.38
CA LYS A 75 -16.58 4.78 -7.87
C LYS A 75 -16.26 3.59 -6.97
N LEU A 76 -15.25 2.77 -7.33
CA LEU A 76 -14.77 1.70 -6.44
C LEU A 76 -14.37 2.22 -5.05
N ALA A 77 -13.74 3.38 -5.00
CA ALA A 77 -13.37 4.00 -3.73
C ALA A 77 -14.58 4.51 -2.93
N ASP A 78 -15.66 4.93 -3.61
CA ASP A 78 -16.92 5.31 -2.93
C ASP A 78 -17.59 4.09 -2.28
N GLU A 79 -17.48 2.91 -2.89
CA GLU A 79 -18.04 1.65 -2.42
C GLU A 79 -17.13 0.94 -1.39
N ALA A 80 -15.86 1.34 -1.31
CA ALA A 80 -14.89 0.69 -0.42
C ALA A 80 -15.26 0.89 1.07
N THR A 81 -15.03 -0.15 1.87
CA THR A 81 -15.25 -0.07 3.31
C THR A 81 -14.09 0.65 3.97
N ILE A 82 -14.37 1.74 4.66
CA ILE A 82 -13.44 2.44 5.54
C ILE A 82 -13.22 1.60 6.81
N VAL A 83 -11.98 1.54 7.27
CA VAL A 83 -11.63 0.86 8.53
C VAL A 83 -12.37 1.51 9.69
N ASN A 84 -12.90 0.67 10.60
CA ASN A 84 -13.61 1.17 11.78
C ASN A 84 -12.68 2.10 12.58
N GLY A 85 -13.23 3.22 13.02
CA GLY A 85 -12.51 4.23 13.79
C GLY A 85 -11.54 5.11 12.99
N ALA A 86 -11.36 4.89 11.67
CA ALA A 86 -10.41 5.68 10.89
C ALA A 86 -10.79 7.17 10.83
N LYS A 87 -12.06 7.48 10.57
CA LYS A 87 -12.55 8.87 10.56
C LYS A 87 -12.43 9.53 11.92
N GLU A 88 -12.79 8.81 12.97
CA GLU A 88 -12.75 9.24 14.36
C GLU A 88 -11.31 9.51 14.78
N LEU A 89 -10.38 8.61 14.43
CA LEU A 89 -8.96 8.79 14.70
C LEU A 89 -8.44 10.03 14.00
N ILE A 90 -8.62 10.17 12.68
CA ILE A 90 -8.16 11.33 11.92
C ILE A 90 -8.71 12.64 12.52
N LYS A 91 -10.02 12.67 12.85
CA LYS A 91 -10.66 13.83 13.49
C LYS A 91 -10.05 14.15 14.86
N SER A 92 -9.65 13.14 15.63
CA SER A 92 -9.07 13.29 16.96
C SER A 92 -7.61 13.82 16.93
N LEU A 93 -6.98 13.85 15.78
CA LEU A 93 -5.61 14.31 15.55
C LEU A 93 -5.55 15.83 15.30
N ALA A 94 -6.44 16.61 15.93
CA ALA A 94 -6.37 18.06 15.90
C ALA A 94 -4.99 18.53 16.42
N GLY A 95 -4.28 19.34 15.63
CA GLY A 95 -2.90 19.78 15.95
C GLY A 95 -1.80 18.90 15.37
N TRP A 96 -2.13 17.76 14.78
CA TRP A 96 -1.22 16.96 13.96
C TRP A 96 -1.30 17.35 12.48
N GLN A 97 -0.22 17.16 11.76
CA GLN A 97 -0.25 17.15 10.31
C GLN A 97 -0.34 15.69 9.85
N VAL A 98 -1.49 15.33 9.29
CA VAL A 98 -1.82 13.99 8.85
C VAL A 98 -1.58 13.86 7.35
N PHE A 99 -0.78 12.87 6.96
CA PHE A 99 -0.47 12.55 5.57
C PHE A 99 -0.91 11.12 5.25
N CYS A 100 -1.20 10.87 3.98
CA CYS A 100 -1.38 9.53 3.44
C CYS A 100 -0.36 9.29 2.32
N ILE A 101 0.35 8.15 2.38
CA ILE A 101 1.27 7.72 1.33
C ILE A 101 0.83 6.33 0.88
N SER A 102 0.30 6.22 -0.35
CA SER A 102 -0.40 5.02 -0.81
C SER A 102 0.10 4.52 -2.15
N THR A 103 0.19 3.21 -2.30
CA THR A 103 0.47 2.57 -3.59
C THR A 103 -0.71 2.70 -4.57
N ALA A 104 -1.93 2.90 -4.09
CA ALA A 104 -3.13 2.99 -4.92
C ALA A 104 -3.06 4.09 -6.00
N TYR A 105 -3.77 3.89 -7.12
CA TYR A 105 -3.94 4.93 -8.14
C TYR A 105 -4.64 6.16 -7.56
N GLU A 106 -4.24 7.35 -8.05
CA GLU A 106 -4.71 8.65 -7.54
C GLU A 106 -6.24 8.81 -7.53
N GLN A 107 -6.94 8.23 -8.51
CA GLN A 107 -8.40 8.30 -8.59
C GLN A 107 -9.07 7.62 -7.39
N TYR A 108 -8.53 6.49 -6.96
CA TYR A 108 -8.99 5.76 -5.77
C TYR A 108 -8.52 6.46 -4.50
N ALA A 109 -7.23 6.76 -4.42
CA ALA A 109 -6.60 7.30 -3.24
C ALA A 109 -7.18 8.66 -2.81
N ALA A 110 -7.46 9.55 -3.76
CA ALA A 110 -8.06 10.85 -3.49
C ALA A 110 -9.47 10.73 -2.89
N ARG A 111 -10.26 9.73 -3.32
CA ARG A 111 -11.62 9.52 -2.77
C ARG A 111 -11.58 8.95 -1.35
N ILE A 112 -10.70 7.98 -1.08
CA ILE A 112 -10.55 7.41 0.27
C ILE A 112 -10.08 8.49 1.24
N THR A 113 -9.04 9.27 0.91
CA THR A 113 -8.53 10.34 1.78
C THR A 113 -9.59 11.40 2.05
N GLN A 114 -10.38 11.79 1.03
CA GLN A 114 -11.51 12.69 1.20
C GLN A 114 -12.54 12.14 2.20
N ARG A 115 -12.86 10.83 2.10
CA ARG A 115 -13.86 10.17 2.97
C ARG A 115 -13.42 10.08 4.42
N VAL A 116 -12.11 10.01 4.69
CA VAL A 116 -11.58 9.97 6.08
C VAL A 116 -11.15 11.34 6.60
N GLY A 117 -11.18 12.39 5.76
CA GLY A 117 -10.88 13.76 6.19
C GLY A 117 -9.41 14.17 6.05
N ILE A 118 -8.59 13.46 5.25
CA ILE A 118 -7.21 13.86 4.93
C ILE A 118 -7.25 14.77 3.69
N PRO A 119 -6.70 16.00 3.76
CA PRO A 119 -6.68 16.93 2.63
C PRO A 119 -5.89 16.38 1.42
N ARG A 120 -6.33 16.72 0.19
CA ARG A 120 -5.68 16.24 -1.05
C ARG A 120 -4.19 16.60 -1.14
N GLN A 121 -3.78 17.77 -0.66
CA GLN A 121 -2.37 18.19 -0.63
C GLN A 121 -1.50 17.39 0.35
N ASN A 122 -2.10 16.57 1.21
CA ASN A 122 -1.41 15.68 2.14
C ASN A 122 -1.45 14.21 1.66
N LEU A 123 -1.73 13.99 0.38
CA LEU A 123 -1.74 12.67 -0.25
C LEU A 123 -0.61 12.57 -1.27
N ASP A 124 0.29 11.61 -1.07
CA ASP A 124 1.23 11.08 -2.05
C ASP A 124 0.78 9.68 -2.47
N CYS A 125 0.62 9.46 -3.79
CA CYS A 125 0.12 8.19 -4.31
C CYS A 125 0.59 7.93 -5.74
N THR A 126 0.24 6.78 -6.31
CA THR A 126 0.56 6.45 -7.70
C THR A 126 -0.24 7.34 -8.65
N LEU A 127 0.44 8.21 -9.39
CA LEU A 127 -0.16 8.98 -10.45
C LEU A 127 -0.47 8.07 -11.65
N PHE A 128 -1.70 8.11 -12.12
CA PHE A 128 -2.16 7.33 -13.25
C PHE A 128 -2.97 8.21 -14.22
N PRO A 129 -2.30 8.93 -15.14
CA PRO A 129 -2.98 9.76 -16.13
C PRO A 129 -3.64 8.88 -17.20
N LEU A 130 -4.63 8.09 -16.79
CA LEU A 130 -5.27 7.00 -17.54
C LEU A 130 -5.76 7.46 -18.92
N GLU A 131 -6.52 8.56 -18.97
CA GLU A 131 -7.09 9.07 -20.21
C GLU A 131 -6.01 9.52 -21.19
N HIS A 132 -4.94 10.14 -20.70
CA HIS A 132 -3.80 10.52 -21.51
C HIS A 132 -3.09 9.28 -22.08
N ILE A 133 -2.75 8.31 -21.23
CA ILE A 133 -2.09 7.09 -21.69
C ILE A 133 -2.97 6.35 -22.70
N LYS A 134 -4.27 6.25 -22.42
CA LYS A 134 -5.26 5.65 -23.34
C LYS A 134 -5.28 6.34 -24.72
N SER A 135 -5.16 7.66 -24.77
CA SER A 135 -5.17 8.41 -26.02
C SER A 135 -3.95 8.14 -26.92
N LEU A 136 -2.87 7.60 -26.36
CA LEU A 136 -1.66 7.21 -27.08
C LEU A 136 -1.72 5.78 -27.65
N ALA A 137 -2.70 4.99 -27.22
CA ALA A 137 -2.83 3.60 -27.66
C ALA A 137 -3.35 3.50 -29.08
N THR A 138 -2.67 2.71 -29.90
CA THR A 138 -3.06 2.37 -31.27
C THR A 138 -3.84 1.05 -31.31
N LYS A 139 -4.47 0.74 -32.46
CA LYS A 139 -5.09 -0.58 -32.66
C LYS A 139 -4.08 -1.72 -32.50
N ASP A 140 -2.85 -1.51 -32.92
CA ASP A 140 -1.74 -2.46 -32.80
C ASP A 140 -1.39 -2.71 -31.32
N ASP A 141 -1.35 -1.66 -30.49
CA ASP A 141 -1.13 -1.80 -29.06
C ASP A 141 -2.22 -2.64 -28.41
N TYR A 142 -3.49 -2.38 -28.72
CA TYR A 142 -4.61 -3.18 -28.22
C TYR A 142 -4.53 -4.64 -28.66
N SER A 143 -4.17 -4.92 -29.92
CA SER A 143 -3.99 -6.29 -30.42
C SER A 143 -2.85 -7.02 -29.69
N ARG A 144 -1.74 -6.31 -29.40
CA ARG A 144 -0.61 -6.86 -28.61
C ARG A 144 -1.02 -7.17 -27.18
N ILE A 145 -1.76 -6.25 -26.52
CA ILE A 145 -2.24 -6.45 -25.16
C ILE A 145 -3.20 -7.65 -25.09
N GLU A 146 -4.13 -7.74 -26.04
CA GLU A 146 -5.08 -8.86 -26.13
C GLU A 146 -4.37 -10.21 -26.33
N ALA A 147 -3.35 -10.25 -27.19
CA ALA A 147 -2.54 -11.46 -27.38
C ALA A 147 -1.79 -11.85 -26.08
N PHE A 148 -1.15 -10.86 -25.44
CA PHE A 148 -0.44 -11.07 -24.18
C PHE A 148 -1.38 -11.48 -23.05
N GLU A 149 -2.59 -10.93 -22.98
CA GLU A 149 -3.60 -11.33 -22.00
C GLU A 149 -3.95 -12.81 -22.11
N ARG A 150 -4.12 -13.34 -23.32
CA ARG A 150 -4.36 -14.79 -23.55
C ARG A 150 -3.18 -15.60 -23.04
N GLU A 151 -1.95 -15.20 -23.36
CA GLU A 151 -0.76 -15.90 -22.87
C GLU A 151 -0.67 -15.87 -21.33
N VAL A 152 -0.98 -14.73 -20.69
CA VAL A 152 -0.99 -14.60 -19.21
C VAL A 152 -2.01 -15.56 -18.61
N LEU A 153 -3.17 -15.75 -19.23
CA LEU A 153 -4.18 -16.70 -18.77
C LEU A 153 -3.71 -18.16 -18.85
N ASP A 154 -2.90 -18.48 -19.87
CA ASP A 154 -2.30 -19.82 -20.02
C ASP A 154 -1.16 -20.05 -19.03
N MET A 155 -0.58 -18.99 -18.47
CA MET A 155 0.55 -19.06 -17.51
C MET A 155 0.16 -19.41 -16.07
N LYS A 156 -1.10 -19.72 -15.76
CA LYS A 156 -1.52 -20.08 -14.40
C LYS A 156 -0.72 -21.27 -13.82
N SER A 157 -0.36 -22.23 -14.66
CA SER A 157 0.43 -23.41 -14.29
C SER A 157 1.93 -23.29 -14.64
N ALA A 158 2.35 -22.21 -15.28
CA ALA A 158 3.76 -21.99 -15.61
C ALA A 158 4.59 -21.78 -14.33
N ASP A 159 5.90 -22.05 -14.38
CA ASP A 159 6.81 -21.68 -13.31
C ASP A 159 7.08 -20.17 -13.30
N ASP A 160 7.54 -19.64 -12.16
CA ASP A 160 7.72 -18.20 -11.97
C ASP A 160 8.83 -17.63 -12.88
N ARG A 161 9.83 -18.44 -13.27
CA ARG A 161 10.87 -18.02 -14.21
C ARG A 161 10.31 -17.80 -15.62
N GLN A 162 9.43 -18.68 -16.07
CA GLN A 162 8.74 -18.52 -17.36
C GLN A 162 7.87 -17.27 -17.37
N ILE A 163 7.12 -17.04 -16.28
CA ILE A 163 6.32 -15.81 -16.10
C ILE A 163 7.23 -14.58 -16.21
N LYS A 164 8.33 -14.53 -15.45
CA LYS A 164 9.28 -13.42 -15.45
C LYS A 164 9.81 -13.14 -16.86
N LEU A 165 10.34 -14.15 -17.52
CA LEU A 165 10.92 -13.99 -18.87
C LEU A 165 9.89 -13.45 -19.87
N ARG A 166 8.65 -13.94 -19.82
CA ARG A 166 7.61 -13.49 -20.74
C ARG A 166 7.15 -12.06 -20.46
N PHE A 167 6.96 -11.70 -19.19
CA PHE A 167 6.60 -10.33 -18.80
C PHE A 167 7.71 -9.33 -19.19
N GLU A 168 8.96 -9.64 -18.91
CA GLU A 168 10.08 -8.80 -19.32
C GLU A 168 10.19 -8.68 -20.84
N GLY A 169 9.95 -9.76 -21.57
CA GLY A 169 9.88 -9.74 -23.04
C GLY A 169 8.82 -8.76 -23.54
N PHE A 170 7.61 -8.87 -23.01
CA PHE A 170 6.51 -7.99 -23.42
C PHE A 170 6.74 -6.53 -23.04
N PHE A 171 6.98 -6.25 -21.76
CA PHE A 171 7.07 -4.86 -21.27
C PHE A 171 8.36 -4.14 -21.68
N ARG A 172 9.49 -4.86 -21.78
CA ARG A 172 10.78 -4.24 -22.11
C ARG A 172 11.10 -4.21 -23.62
N LYS A 173 10.50 -5.11 -24.40
CA LYS A 173 10.82 -5.23 -25.84
C LYS A 173 9.61 -4.92 -26.74
N GLU A 174 8.50 -5.62 -26.56
CA GLU A 174 7.36 -5.53 -27.48
C GLU A 174 6.57 -4.23 -27.30
N LEU A 175 6.21 -3.88 -26.07
CA LEU A 175 5.43 -2.69 -25.75
C LEU A 175 6.28 -1.42 -25.64
N ALA A 176 7.52 -1.55 -25.16
CA ALA A 176 8.40 -0.43 -24.85
C ALA A 176 8.71 0.49 -26.03
N GLN A 177 8.56 0.03 -27.26
CA GLN A 177 8.88 0.81 -28.47
C GLN A 177 7.74 1.74 -28.88
N THR A 178 6.53 1.51 -28.40
CA THR A 178 5.34 2.30 -28.75
C THR A 178 5.22 3.56 -27.88
N ALA A 179 4.49 4.58 -28.36
CA ALA A 179 4.19 5.77 -27.55
C ALA A 179 3.38 5.40 -26.30
N PHE A 180 2.41 4.49 -26.43
CA PHE A 180 1.63 3.94 -25.34
C PHE A 180 2.53 3.23 -24.31
N GLY A 181 3.39 2.32 -24.74
CA GLY A 181 4.26 1.57 -23.83
C GLY A 181 5.28 2.46 -23.11
N LYS A 182 5.78 3.52 -23.76
CA LYS A 182 6.63 4.53 -23.10
C LYS A 182 5.85 5.24 -21.99
N ALA A 183 4.61 5.66 -22.27
CA ALA A 183 3.77 6.31 -21.27
C ALA A 183 3.41 5.37 -20.08
N VAL A 184 3.16 4.08 -20.33
CA VAL A 184 2.97 3.07 -19.27
C VAL A 184 4.22 2.97 -18.38
N ARG A 185 5.42 2.99 -18.93
CA ARG A 185 6.68 2.93 -18.16
C ARG A 185 6.94 4.17 -17.32
N GLU A 186 6.31 5.29 -17.61
CA GLU A 186 6.37 6.51 -16.78
C GLU A 186 5.47 6.44 -15.54
N ILE A 187 4.58 5.46 -15.43
CA ILE A 187 3.86 5.20 -14.19
C ILE A 187 4.88 4.76 -13.15
N LYS A 188 4.93 5.49 -12.02
CA LYS A 188 5.82 5.23 -10.89
C LYS A 188 4.99 4.87 -9.66
N PRO A 189 4.67 3.58 -9.46
CA PRO A 189 3.90 3.18 -8.31
C PRO A 189 4.57 3.60 -7.00
N MET A 190 3.78 4.09 -6.05
CA MET A 190 4.23 4.62 -4.76
C MET A 190 4.36 3.47 -3.74
N GLY A 191 5.38 2.61 -3.91
CA GLY A 191 5.67 1.49 -3.02
C GLY A 191 7.11 1.51 -2.49
N GLY A 192 7.43 0.69 -1.52
CA GLY A 192 8.78 0.44 -1.02
C GLY A 192 9.60 1.71 -0.76
N ARG A 193 10.73 1.85 -1.47
CA ARG A 193 11.65 3.00 -1.34
C ARG A 193 11.00 4.34 -1.67
N LYS A 194 10.01 4.36 -2.57
CA LYS A 194 9.30 5.59 -2.96
C LYS A 194 8.43 6.13 -1.82
N LYS A 195 7.75 5.25 -1.05
CA LYS A 195 7.04 5.66 0.18
C LYS A 195 7.99 6.27 1.21
N ALA A 196 9.13 5.63 1.43
CA ALA A 196 10.17 6.16 2.33
C ALA A 196 10.73 7.52 1.86
N ALA A 197 10.94 7.69 0.55
CA ALA A 197 11.40 8.96 -0.02
C ALA A 197 10.35 10.06 0.11
N ALA A 198 9.06 9.76 -0.11
CA ALA A 198 7.95 10.69 0.07
C ALA A 198 7.87 11.16 1.53
N LEU A 199 7.92 10.24 2.50
CA LEU A 199 7.96 10.57 3.93
C LEU A 199 9.13 11.51 4.27
N ARG A 200 10.36 11.14 3.87
CA ARG A 200 11.55 11.98 4.12
C ARG A 200 11.44 13.37 3.50
N ASN A 201 10.87 13.46 2.29
CA ASN A 201 10.66 14.75 1.62
C ASN A 201 9.67 15.63 2.38
N VAL A 202 8.52 15.08 2.78
CA VAL A 202 7.53 15.80 3.59
C VAL A 202 8.13 16.24 4.92
N ALA A 203 8.80 15.34 5.65
CA ALA A 203 9.44 15.65 6.92
C ALA A 203 10.45 16.80 6.76
N ARG A 204 11.34 16.72 5.77
CA ARG A 204 12.33 17.77 5.43
C ARG A 204 11.66 19.11 5.12
N LEU A 205 10.59 19.14 4.32
CA LEU A 205 9.86 20.38 3.99
C LEU A 205 9.17 20.99 5.20
N ARG A 206 8.90 20.22 6.24
CA ARG A 206 8.32 20.67 7.51
C ARG A 206 9.37 20.95 8.60
N GLY A 207 10.67 20.77 8.30
CA GLY A 207 11.74 20.95 9.26
C GLY A 207 11.71 19.93 10.40
N VAL A 208 11.21 18.71 10.14
CA VAL A 208 11.06 17.61 11.10
C VAL A 208 11.95 16.46 10.67
N PHE A 209 12.55 15.75 11.62
CA PHE A 209 13.35 14.57 11.37
C PHE A 209 12.52 13.29 11.51
N PRO A 210 12.90 12.16 10.85
CA PRO A 210 12.16 10.90 10.91
C PRO A 210 11.92 10.37 12.33
N GLU A 211 12.87 10.58 13.27
CA GLU A 211 12.72 10.21 14.68
C GLU A 211 11.63 10.99 15.42
N GLN A 212 11.10 12.04 14.83
CA GLN A 212 10.00 12.84 15.37
C GLN A 212 8.66 12.53 14.68
N CYS A 213 8.68 11.58 13.77
CA CYS A 213 7.51 11.18 13.00
C CYS A 213 6.83 9.92 13.56
N VAL A 214 5.54 9.81 13.24
CA VAL A 214 4.76 8.60 13.41
C VAL A 214 4.38 8.07 12.03
N VAL A 215 4.48 6.76 11.81
CA VAL A 215 4.08 6.11 10.56
C VAL A 215 3.29 4.84 10.83
N ILE A 216 2.23 4.60 10.05
CA ILE A 216 1.37 3.42 10.14
C ILE A 216 1.35 2.69 8.81
N GLY A 217 1.66 1.40 8.81
CA GLY A 217 1.60 0.54 7.63
C GLY A 217 1.19 -0.89 7.99
N ASP A 218 0.99 -1.75 6.98
CA ASP A 218 0.50 -3.12 7.20
C ASP A 218 1.23 -4.18 6.39
N SER A 219 2.07 -3.80 5.43
CA SER A 219 2.56 -4.74 4.41
C SER A 219 3.98 -4.44 3.92
N ILE A 220 4.46 -5.27 2.97
CA ILE A 220 5.79 -5.17 2.38
C ILE A 220 6.01 -3.82 1.68
N THR A 221 4.96 -3.20 1.11
CA THR A 221 5.07 -1.89 0.45
C THR A 221 5.43 -0.77 1.42
N ASP A 222 5.22 -1.00 2.73
CA ASP A 222 5.46 -0.03 3.81
C ASP A 222 6.80 -0.24 4.52
N SER A 223 7.42 -1.41 4.35
CA SER A 223 8.59 -1.83 5.13
C SER A 223 9.67 -0.75 5.17
N ARG A 224 10.00 -0.14 4.03
CA ARG A 224 11.03 0.93 3.97
C ARG A 224 10.58 2.24 4.60
N MET A 225 9.29 2.54 4.59
CA MET A 225 8.73 3.70 5.27
C MET A 225 8.73 3.51 6.80
N LEU A 226 8.34 2.31 7.25
CA LEU A 226 8.41 1.91 8.67
C LEU A 226 9.85 1.95 9.17
N GLU A 227 10.78 1.32 8.47
CA GLU A 227 12.21 1.31 8.77
C GLU A 227 12.80 2.73 8.90
N THR A 228 12.45 3.63 7.97
CA THR A 228 12.92 5.03 7.96
C THR A 228 12.57 5.78 9.24
N VAL A 229 11.46 5.45 9.88
CA VAL A 229 11.00 6.08 11.13
C VAL A 229 11.48 5.28 12.35
N HIS A 230 11.43 3.95 12.28
CA HIS A 230 11.80 3.06 13.39
C HIS A 230 13.27 3.18 13.79
N LEU A 231 14.19 3.09 12.82
CA LEU A 231 15.63 3.03 13.11
C LEU A 231 16.18 4.26 13.83
N PRO A 232 15.83 5.51 13.45
CA PRO A 232 16.32 6.68 14.16
C PRO A 232 15.60 6.97 15.49
N GLY A 233 14.56 6.20 15.86
CA GLY A 233 13.88 6.34 17.14
C GLY A 233 12.45 6.90 17.09
N GLY A 234 11.87 7.05 15.91
CA GLY A 234 10.47 7.43 15.74
C GLY A 234 9.49 6.31 16.05
N LEU A 235 8.20 6.57 15.87
CA LEU A 235 7.14 5.61 16.14
C LEU A 235 6.61 5.00 14.84
N ALA A 236 7.07 3.80 14.51
CA ALA A 236 6.56 3.00 13.41
C ALA A 236 5.56 1.97 13.93
N VAL A 237 4.34 1.98 13.40
CA VAL A 237 3.23 1.13 13.85
C VAL A 237 2.84 0.15 12.76
N ALA A 238 2.89 -1.15 13.04
CA ALA A 238 2.28 -2.17 12.21
C ALA A 238 0.80 -2.34 12.61
N TYR A 239 -0.12 -1.95 11.74
CA TYR A 239 -1.56 -2.13 11.98
C TYR A 239 -2.08 -3.38 11.27
N ASN A 240 -2.47 -4.40 12.02
CA ASN A 240 -2.86 -5.70 11.47
C ASN A 240 -1.84 -6.20 10.43
N GLY A 241 -0.55 -5.97 10.72
CA GLY A 241 0.54 -6.12 9.77
C GLY A 241 0.86 -7.58 9.43
N ASN A 242 1.50 -7.78 8.28
CA ASN A 242 2.15 -9.04 7.94
C ASN A 242 3.59 -9.08 8.47
N GLU A 243 4.31 -10.17 8.19
CA GLU A 243 5.71 -10.38 8.61
C GLU A 243 6.64 -9.23 8.19
N HIS A 244 6.42 -8.65 7.01
CA HIS A 244 7.25 -7.56 6.49
C HIS A 244 7.02 -6.24 7.22
N ALA A 245 5.78 -5.96 7.65
CA ALA A 245 5.48 -4.75 8.40
C ALA A 245 5.94 -4.88 9.85
N LEU A 246 5.71 -6.04 10.50
CA LEU A 246 6.13 -6.26 11.88
C LEU A 246 7.64 -6.17 12.05
N ALA A 247 8.41 -6.69 11.09
CA ALA A 247 9.89 -6.69 11.14
C ALA A 247 10.51 -5.29 11.22
N TYR A 248 9.80 -4.25 10.78
CA TYR A 248 10.29 -2.87 10.73
C TYR A 248 9.46 -1.90 11.60
N ALA A 249 8.58 -2.42 12.43
CA ALA A 249 7.75 -1.60 13.30
C ALA A 249 8.36 -1.43 14.71
N THR A 250 8.05 -0.31 15.36
CA THR A 250 8.35 -0.07 16.77
C THR A 250 7.35 -0.78 17.66
N MET A 251 6.08 -0.74 17.24
CA MET A 251 4.98 -1.43 17.93
C MET A 251 3.98 -2.01 16.94
N GLY A 252 3.25 -3.03 17.35
CA GLY A 252 2.09 -3.59 16.71
C GLY A 252 0.78 -3.07 17.31
N LEU A 253 -0.23 -2.88 16.46
CA LEU A 253 -1.62 -2.74 16.86
C LEU A 253 -2.47 -3.77 16.09
N ALA A 254 -2.90 -4.82 16.76
CA ALA A 254 -3.83 -5.82 16.25
C ALA A 254 -5.25 -5.49 16.72
N SER A 255 -6.05 -4.88 15.85
CA SER A 255 -7.39 -4.40 16.22
C SER A 255 -8.34 -4.31 15.03
N THR A 256 -9.63 -4.57 15.29
CA THR A 256 -10.72 -4.32 14.32
C THR A 256 -11.10 -2.84 14.23
N ASP A 257 -10.54 -1.99 15.10
CA ASP A 257 -10.81 -0.56 15.18
C ASP A 257 -9.49 0.21 15.35
N ILE A 258 -9.12 1.02 14.34
CA ILE A 258 -7.87 1.76 14.36
C ILE A 258 -7.85 2.92 15.36
N SER A 259 -9.01 3.37 15.85
CA SER A 259 -9.06 4.41 16.89
C SER A 259 -8.43 3.97 18.20
N ASN A 260 -8.25 2.66 18.42
CA ASN A 260 -7.47 2.10 19.53
C ASN A 260 -5.99 2.54 19.50
N LEU A 261 -5.49 3.12 18.40
CA LEU A 261 -4.15 3.71 18.36
C LEU A 261 -4.03 5.00 19.18
N LYS A 262 -5.15 5.71 19.41
CA LYS A 262 -5.15 7.05 20.02
C LYS A 262 -4.40 7.12 21.36
N PRO A 263 -4.55 6.18 22.32
CA PRO A 263 -3.79 6.23 23.56
C PRO A 263 -2.26 6.14 23.39
N ALA A 264 -1.79 5.36 22.41
CA ALA A 264 -0.36 5.29 22.07
C ALA A 264 0.14 6.62 21.47
N LEU A 265 -0.69 7.28 20.62
CA LEU A 265 -0.37 8.61 20.08
C LEU A 265 -0.37 9.70 21.16
N ASP A 266 -1.25 9.59 22.17
CA ASP A 266 -1.24 10.48 23.32
C ASP A 266 0.03 10.29 24.17
N ALA A 267 0.43 9.05 24.42
CA ALA A 267 1.69 8.76 25.09
C ALA A 267 2.89 9.30 24.29
N TRP A 268 2.88 9.16 22.94
CA TRP A 268 3.90 9.74 22.08
C TRP A 268 4.04 11.24 22.26
N THR A 269 2.94 11.98 22.31
CA THR A 269 2.98 13.43 22.49
C THR A 269 3.49 13.87 23.87
N GLN A 270 3.34 13.02 24.88
CA GLN A 270 3.77 13.32 26.28
C GLN A 270 5.25 13.02 26.53
N GLY A 271 5.81 11.99 25.87
CA GLY A 271 7.18 11.59 26.17
C GLY A 271 7.83 10.68 25.11
N GLY A 272 7.39 10.81 23.85
CA GLY A 272 7.99 10.12 22.72
C GLY A 272 7.94 8.60 22.83
N ARG A 273 8.90 7.95 22.21
CA ARG A 273 9.00 6.48 22.12
C ARG A 273 8.98 5.78 23.49
N GLU A 274 9.66 6.32 24.48
CA GLU A 274 9.72 5.76 25.83
C GLU A 274 8.36 5.78 26.55
N ALA A 275 7.57 6.82 26.36
CA ALA A 275 6.23 6.87 26.91
C ALA A 275 5.29 5.87 26.22
N VAL A 276 5.43 5.67 24.92
CA VAL A 276 4.70 4.62 24.19
C VAL A 276 5.10 3.23 24.68
N LYS A 277 6.40 2.97 24.90
CA LYS A 277 6.88 1.70 25.44
C LYS A 277 6.20 1.39 26.77
N ARG A 278 6.26 2.33 27.73
CA ARG A 278 5.58 2.18 29.04
C ARG A 278 4.08 1.96 28.91
N PHE A 279 3.43 2.68 27.98
CA PHE A 279 2.01 2.46 27.70
C PHE A 279 1.75 1.02 27.24
N VAL A 280 2.48 0.54 26.23
CA VAL A 280 2.31 -0.84 25.71
C VAL A 280 2.58 -1.86 26.80
N GLU A 281 3.64 -1.71 27.58
CA GLU A 281 3.97 -2.60 28.70
C GLU A 281 2.90 -2.59 29.81
N SER A 282 2.24 -1.46 30.04
CA SER A 282 1.11 -1.38 30.98
C SER A 282 -0.15 -2.12 30.53
N GLN A 283 -0.25 -2.48 29.23
CA GLN A 283 -1.37 -3.22 28.65
C GLN A 283 -1.20 -4.75 28.75
N GLN A 284 -0.42 -5.25 29.70
CA GLN A 284 -0.19 -6.69 29.90
C GLN A 284 -1.51 -7.48 29.91
N GLY A 285 -1.55 -8.57 29.14
CA GLY A 285 -2.75 -9.38 28.93
C GLY A 285 -3.75 -8.83 27.89
N ASN A 286 -3.42 -7.72 27.24
CA ASN A 286 -4.18 -7.19 26.12
C ASN A 286 -3.41 -7.39 24.81
N ASP A 287 -3.76 -8.43 24.07
CA ASP A 287 -3.10 -8.83 22.80
C ASP A 287 -3.23 -7.80 21.67
N LYS A 288 -3.87 -6.66 21.92
CA LYS A 288 -4.00 -5.59 20.90
C LYS A 288 -2.69 -4.85 20.66
N PHE A 289 -1.85 -4.70 21.68
CA PHE A 289 -0.64 -3.90 21.62
C PHE A 289 0.58 -4.78 21.87
N GLN A 290 1.57 -4.71 20.96
CA GLN A 290 2.83 -5.41 21.10
C GLN A 290 3.98 -4.41 20.94
N TRP A 291 4.97 -4.46 21.85
CA TRP A 291 6.23 -3.76 21.66
C TRP A 291 7.15 -4.64 20.82
N LEU A 292 7.52 -4.20 19.64
CA LEU A 292 8.25 -4.99 18.63
C LEU A 292 9.73 -4.63 18.54
N ALA A 293 10.10 -3.41 18.95
CA ALA A 293 11.46 -2.90 18.79
C ALA A 293 12.54 -3.73 19.46
N ASP A 294 12.20 -4.37 20.59
CA ASP A 294 13.13 -5.18 21.38
C ASP A 294 12.61 -6.63 21.54
N ALA A 295 11.74 -7.10 20.62
CA ALA A 295 11.12 -8.42 20.73
C ALA A 295 12.12 -9.52 20.33
N ASP A 296 12.19 -10.59 21.12
CA ASP A 296 13.03 -11.77 20.84
C ASP A 296 12.53 -12.61 19.65
N GLY A 297 11.30 -12.38 19.18
CA GLY A 297 10.68 -13.05 18.05
C GLY A 297 9.36 -12.41 17.66
N LEU A 298 8.92 -12.67 16.43
CA LEU A 298 7.70 -12.09 15.86
C LEU A 298 6.58 -13.11 15.62
N GLU A 299 6.77 -14.39 15.96
CA GLU A 299 5.84 -15.46 15.63
C GLU A 299 4.48 -15.27 16.31
N GLU A 300 4.45 -14.94 17.61
CA GLU A 300 3.20 -14.72 18.34
C GLU A 300 2.52 -13.41 17.93
N PRO A 301 3.22 -12.25 17.87
CA PRO A 301 2.64 -11.04 17.29
C PRO A 301 2.07 -11.28 15.89
N LEU A 302 2.77 -12.00 15.00
CA LEU A 302 2.33 -12.27 13.64
C LEU A 302 1.01 -13.08 13.62
N LYS A 303 0.89 -14.13 14.42
CA LYS A 303 -0.35 -14.92 14.52
C LYS A 303 -1.54 -14.04 14.93
N ILE A 304 -1.35 -13.17 15.92
CA ILE A 304 -2.40 -12.26 16.40
C ILE A 304 -2.81 -11.30 15.28
N HIS A 305 -1.84 -10.63 14.65
CA HIS A 305 -2.07 -9.68 13.57
C HIS A 305 -2.80 -10.31 12.39
N LEU A 306 -2.35 -11.49 11.92
CA LEU A 306 -2.97 -12.20 10.81
C LEU A 306 -4.40 -12.67 11.16
N SER A 307 -4.64 -13.09 12.40
CA SER A 307 -5.98 -13.47 12.88
C SER A 307 -6.96 -12.28 12.79
N ILE A 308 -6.57 -11.13 13.33
CA ILE A 308 -7.41 -9.92 13.29
C ILE A 308 -7.59 -9.43 11.85
N ARG A 309 -6.53 -9.42 11.05
CA ARG A 309 -6.59 -9.07 9.62
C ARG A 309 -7.60 -9.94 8.86
N GLN A 310 -7.60 -11.25 9.12
CA GLN A 310 -8.56 -12.17 8.54
C GLN A 310 -9.99 -11.91 9.03
N GLN A 311 -10.17 -11.64 10.32
CA GLN A 311 -11.47 -11.27 10.89
C GLN A 311 -12.04 -10.03 10.22
N VAL A 312 -11.24 -8.95 10.09
CA VAL A 312 -11.65 -7.70 9.44
C VAL A 312 -12.05 -7.94 7.97
N ARG A 313 -11.27 -8.74 7.22
CA ARG A 313 -11.57 -9.05 5.82
C ARG A 313 -12.82 -9.91 5.65
N ARG A 314 -13.04 -10.89 6.52
CA ARG A 314 -14.26 -11.71 6.52
C ARG A 314 -15.51 -10.90 6.79
N ALA A 315 -15.46 -9.94 7.71
CA ALA A 315 -16.58 -9.09 8.06
C ALA A 315 -17.11 -8.28 6.86
N VAL A 316 -16.30 -8.08 5.82
CA VAL A 316 -16.68 -7.34 4.59
C VAL A 316 -16.70 -8.24 3.34
N GLY A 317 -16.67 -9.56 3.50
CA GLY A 317 -16.82 -10.52 2.39
C GLY A 317 -15.59 -10.61 1.46
N LEU A 318 -14.40 -10.31 1.95
CA LEU A 318 -13.17 -10.33 1.15
C LEU A 318 -12.36 -11.63 1.27
N VAL A 319 -12.81 -12.58 2.10
CA VAL A 319 -12.19 -13.91 2.31
C VAL A 319 -13.31 -14.95 2.37
#